data_a94e3e943fbf115b8ffc6bf5bf07faa2
#
_entry.id   a94e3e943fbf115b8ffc6bf5bf07faa2
#
_cell.length_a   1.000
_cell.length_b   1.000
_cell.length_c   1.000
_cell.angle_alpha   90.00
_cell.angle_beta   90.00
_cell.angle_gamma   90.00
#
_symmetry.space_group_name_H-M   'P 1'
#
loop_
_entity.id
_entity.type
_entity.pdbx_description
1 polymer ?
#
loop_
_entity_poly.entity_id
_entity_poly.type
_entity_poly.pdbx_seq_one_letter_code
_entity_poly.pdbx_strand_id
1 'polypeptide(L)'
;AYQPYDYLYTRGHKVGQLFGLEAIGYFRDEEDIAKSPEQTFSVVRPGDVKYKDQNGDGRIDSEDRVAIGKSTTVPEMVFGLNLGFEYKGFGIDMVFNGVSGLTKQLNVANVHQPLRNGNTNIATWYLKDKIRWTEAMKDVANVPRLSTLSNENNYQTSTQWIEDGSFLKLRNLNVYYLSLIHISEPTRQAEIS
;
A
#
# COMPACT_ATOMS: atom_id res chain seq x y z
N ALA A 1 26.59 -10.48 2.99
CA ALA A 1 27.09 -10.02 4.29
C ALA A 1 26.53 -10.95 5.38
N TYR A 2 27.30 -11.16 6.45
CA TYR A 2 26.85 -11.87 7.64
C TYR A 2 25.76 -11.06 8.33
N GLN A 3 24.65 -11.72 8.72
CA GLN A 3 23.60 -11.12 9.53
C GLN A 3 23.53 -11.87 10.87
N PRO A 4 23.31 -11.17 11.98
CA PRO A 4 23.26 -11.81 13.31
C PRO A 4 22.07 -12.75 13.48
N TYR A 5 20.97 -12.51 12.77
CA TYR A 5 19.74 -13.27 12.88
C TYR A 5 19.24 -13.76 11.52
N ASP A 6 18.64 -14.94 11.48
CA ASP A 6 18.17 -15.58 10.24
C ASP A 6 17.07 -14.79 9.54
N TYR A 7 16.20 -14.11 10.27
CA TYR A 7 15.11 -13.32 9.71
C TYR A 7 15.57 -12.02 9.00
N LEU A 8 16.83 -11.60 9.19
CA LEU A 8 17.43 -10.45 8.51
C LEU A 8 17.96 -10.80 7.11
N TYR A 9 18.08 -12.09 6.77
CA TYR A 9 18.55 -12.47 5.46
C TYR A 9 17.47 -12.26 4.40
N THR A 10 17.85 -11.61 3.31
CA THR A 10 17.00 -11.45 2.12
C THR A 10 16.96 -12.72 1.28
N ARG A 11 17.89 -13.66 1.50
CA ARG A 11 17.94 -14.94 0.80
C ARG A 11 16.73 -15.79 1.16
N GLY A 12 16.07 -16.38 0.17
CA GLY A 12 14.85 -17.18 0.36
C GLY A 12 13.56 -16.37 0.28
N HIS A 13 13.65 -15.05 0.25
CA HIS A 13 12.52 -14.16 0.03
C HIS A 13 12.33 -13.79 -1.45
N LYS A 14 11.15 -13.28 -1.78
CA LYS A 14 10.83 -12.84 -3.14
C LYS A 14 11.64 -11.61 -3.54
N VAL A 15 11.87 -11.46 -4.84
CA VAL A 15 12.50 -10.24 -5.38
C VAL A 15 11.64 -9.02 -5.02
N GLY A 16 12.27 -8.01 -4.44
CA GLY A 16 11.57 -6.80 -3.98
C GLY A 16 10.79 -6.96 -2.68
N GLN A 17 11.01 -8.07 -1.93
CA GLN A 17 10.44 -8.23 -0.59
C GLN A 17 10.76 -7.03 0.29
N LEU A 18 9.74 -6.47 0.91
CA LEU A 18 9.92 -5.36 1.84
C LEU A 18 10.33 -5.88 3.22
N PHE A 19 11.35 -5.26 3.79
CA PHE A 19 11.79 -5.48 5.17
C PHE A 19 11.54 -4.22 5.99
N GLY A 20 11.00 -4.40 7.17
CA GLY A 20 10.67 -3.29 8.06
C GLY A 20 10.29 -3.77 9.44
N LEU A 21 9.89 -2.83 10.30
CA LEU A 21 9.51 -3.10 11.68
C LEU A 21 8.05 -3.56 11.76
N GLU A 22 7.76 -4.44 12.68
CA GLU A 22 6.39 -4.85 13.01
C GLU A 22 5.80 -3.86 14.03
N ALA A 23 4.83 -3.04 13.61
CA ALA A 23 4.10 -2.16 14.50
C ALA A 23 3.05 -2.95 15.29
N ILE A 24 3.05 -2.79 16.61
CA ILE A 24 2.13 -3.48 17.53
C ILE A 24 1.10 -2.54 18.15
N GLY A 25 1.09 -1.27 17.75
CA GLY A 25 0.15 -0.25 18.20
C GLY A 25 0.82 1.08 18.48
N TYR A 26 0.25 1.84 19.40
CA TYR A 26 0.75 3.15 19.84
C TYR A 26 0.98 3.13 21.34
N PHE A 27 1.98 3.87 21.81
CA PHE A 27 2.18 4.09 23.24
C PHE A 27 0.97 4.81 23.84
N ARG A 28 0.44 4.25 24.93
CA ARG A 28 -0.76 4.79 25.57
C ARG A 28 -0.44 5.95 26.51
N ASP A 29 0.64 5.83 27.26
CA ASP A 29 1.09 6.77 28.28
C ASP A 29 2.59 6.60 28.57
N GLU A 30 3.13 7.40 29.48
CA GLU A 30 4.54 7.37 29.87
C GLU A 30 4.89 6.05 30.62
N GLU A 31 3.93 5.43 31.30
CA GLU A 31 4.14 4.16 31.99
C GLU A 31 4.31 3.02 30.99
N ASP A 32 3.52 3.01 29.90
CA ASP A 32 3.67 2.07 28.80
C ASP A 32 5.02 2.23 28.08
N ILE A 33 5.50 3.48 27.92
CA ILE A 33 6.84 3.74 27.37
C ILE A 33 7.92 3.16 28.30
N ALA A 34 7.83 3.41 29.61
CA ALA A 34 8.82 2.96 30.59
C ALA A 34 8.92 1.43 30.72
N LYS A 35 7.83 0.73 30.42
CA LYS A 35 7.76 -0.75 30.44
C LYS A 35 8.12 -1.43 29.13
N SER A 36 8.27 -0.65 28.06
CA SER A 36 8.50 -1.17 26.71
C SER A 36 9.98 -1.12 26.34
N PRO A 37 10.43 -1.91 25.36
CA PRO A 37 11.78 -1.81 24.80
C PRO A 37 12.09 -0.37 24.33
N GLU A 38 13.33 0.05 24.52
CA GLU A 38 13.80 1.37 24.09
C GLU A 38 13.77 1.49 22.57
N GLN A 39 13.09 2.51 22.03
CA GLN A 39 13.11 2.78 20.59
C GLN A 39 14.20 3.79 20.25
N THR A 40 15.16 3.39 19.40
CA THR A 40 16.41 4.13 19.19
C THR A 40 16.32 5.21 18.11
N PHE A 41 15.21 5.29 17.35
CA PHE A 41 15.12 6.17 16.18
C PHE A 41 14.87 7.64 16.52
N SER A 42 14.11 7.92 17.57
CA SER A 42 13.89 9.25 18.15
C SER A 42 13.26 9.14 19.53
N VAL A 43 13.25 10.24 20.27
CA VAL A 43 12.52 10.30 21.55
C VAL A 43 11.04 10.03 21.31
N VAL A 44 10.52 9.00 21.98
CA VAL A 44 9.11 8.58 21.89
C VAL A 44 8.25 9.27 22.95
N ARG A 45 6.97 9.41 22.65
CA ARG A 45 5.94 10.00 23.53
C ARG A 45 4.64 9.26 23.35
N PRO A 46 3.67 9.41 24.27
CA PRO A 46 2.34 8.82 24.08
C PRO A 46 1.74 9.16 22.71
N GLY A 47 1.23 8.13 22.02
CA GLY A 47 0.71 8.23 20.66
C GLY A 47 1.72 8.00 19.54
N ASP A 48 2.97 7.77 19.86
CA ASP A 48 3.96 7.31 18.88
C ASP A 48 3.84 5.80 18.62
N VAL A 49 4.30 5.37 17.45
CA VAL A 49 4.23 3.97 17.03
C VAL A 49 5.14 3.12 17.92
N LYS A 50 4.57 2.04 18.44
CA LYS A 50 5.26 1.02 19.22
C LYS A 50 5.61 -0.16 18.34
N TYR A 51 6.87 -0.55 18.32
CA TYR A 51 7.37 -1.66 17.54
C TYR A 51 7.67 -2.88 18.40
N LYS A 52 7.66 -4.03 17.76
CA LYS A 52 7.98 -5.31 18.38
C LYS A 52 9.49 -5.53 18.39
N ASP A 53 10.02 -5.89 19.54
CA ASP A 53 11.35 -6.39 19.72
C ASP A 53 11.40 -7.86 19.22
N GLN A 54 12.13 -8.08 18.12
CA GLN A 54 12.18 -9.38 17.46
C GLN A 54 13.29 -10.28 18.05
N ASN A 55 14.40 -9.67 18.50
CA ASN A 55 15.54 -10.40 19.04
C ASN A 55 15.51 -10.53 20.57
N GLY A 56 14.66 -9.74 21.26
CA GLY A 56 14.50 -9.78 22.71
C GLY A 56 15.63 -9.10 23.49
N ASP A 57 16.36 -8.17 22.87
CA ASP A 57 17.47 -7.48 23.51
C ASP A 57 17.07 -6.24 24.33
N GLY A 58 15.76 -5.87 24.31
CA GLY A 58 15.20 -4.73 25.00
C GLY A 58 15.34 -3.41 24.27
N ARG A 59 15.77 -3.43 23.00
CA ARG A 59 15.94 -2.26 22.14
C ARG A 59 15.28 -2.49 20.79
N ILE A 60 14.77 -1.44 20.19
CA ILE A 60 14.20 -1.48 18.83
C ILE A 60 15.13 -0.72 17.90
N ASP A 61 15.75 -1.44 16.97
CA ASP A 61 16.68 -0.87 16.01
C ASP A 61 16.61 -1.55 14.62
N SER A 62 17.70 -1.53 13.87
CA SER A 62 17.75 -2.14 12.54
C SER A 62 17.76 -3.67 12.57
N GLU A 63 18.08 -4.28 13.69
CA GLU A 63 18.11 -5.73 13.87
C GLU A 63 16.74 -6.33 14.11
N ASP A 64 15.71 -5.50 14.40
CA ASP A 64 14.31 -5.92 14.53
C ASP A 64 13.53 -5.91 13.22
N ARG A 65 14.18 -5.66 12.09
CA ARG A 65 13.52 -5.65 10.79
C ARG A 65 13.27 -7.06 10.31
N VAL A 66 12.02 -7.33 9.97
CA VAL A 66 11.56 -8.61 9.41
C VAL A 66 10.94 -8.40 8.04
N ALA A 67 10.71 -9.48 7.32
CA ALA A 67 9.95 -9.43 6.07
C ALA A 67 8.50 -9.03 6.37
N ILE A 68 8.07 -7.85 5.87
CA ILE A 68 6.72 -7.33 6.04
C ILE A 68 6.01 -7.25 4.69
N GLY A 69 4.71 -7.60 4.67
CA GLY A 69 3.93 -7.57 3.44
C GLY A 69 4.52 -8.48 2.34
N LYS A 70 4.40 -8.01 1.11
CA LYS A 70 4.88 -8.69 -0.11
C LYS A 70 5.85 -7.78 -0.86
N SER A 71 6.23 -8.16 -2.08
CA SER A 71 7.02 -7.28 -2.95
C SER A 71 6.30 -5.96 -3.22
N THR A 72 7.05 -4.86 -3.26
CA THR A 72 6.53 -3.54 -3.64
C THR A 72 6.63 -3.26 -5.14
N THR A 73 7.33 -4.10 -5.89
CA THR A 73 7.64 -3.89 -7.32
C THR A 73 7.12 -4.98 -8.23
N VAL A 74 7.10 -6.22 -7.76
CA VAL A 74 6.71 -7.39 -8.55
C VAL A 74 5.49 -8.05 -7.93
N PRO A 75 4.30 -7.95 -8.55
CA PRO A 75 3.11 -8.64 -8.07
C PRO A 75 3.26 -10.16 -8.20
N GLU A 76 2.58 -10.91 -7.35
CA GLU A 76 2.57 -12.37 -7.41
C GLU A 76 1.80 -12.88 -8.62
N MET A 77 0.74 -12.15 -9.01
CA MET A 77 -0.10 -12.50 -10.14
C MET A 77 -0.54 -11.25 -10.90
N VAL A 78 -0.45 -11.32 -12.21
CA VAL A 78 -1.02 -10.34 -13.15
C VAL A 78 -2.03 -11.07 -14.02
N PHE A 79 -3.23 -10.51 -14.15
CA PHE A 79 -4.29 -11.14 -14.96
C PHE A 79 -5.04 -10.12 -15.79
N GLY A 80 -5.57 -10.60 -16.92
CA GLY A 80 -6.46 -9.87 -17.81
C GLY A 80 -7.69 -10.71 -18.12
N LEU A 81 -8.86 -10.04 -18.18
CA LEU A 81 -10.12 -10.66 -18.56
C LEU A 81 -10.79 -9.81 -19.63
N ASN A 82 -11.07 -10.42 -20.77
CA ASN A 82 -11.81 -9.82 -21.87
C ASN A 82 -13.20 -10.46 -21.93
N LEU A 83 -14.22 -9.64 -21.87
CA LEU A 83 -15.61 -10.05 -22.00
C LEU A 83 -16.24 -9.32 -23.18
N GLY A 84 -16.81 -10.06 -24.11
CA GLY A 84 -17.55 -9.52 -25.24
C GLY A 84 -18.94 -10.13 -25.31
N PHE A 85 -19.93 -9.32 -25.62
CA PHE A 85 -21.31 -9.74 -25.84
C PHE A 85 -21.89 -8.96 -27.03
N GLU A 86 -22.52 -9.69 -27.95
CA GLU A 86 -23.23 -9.09 -29.08
C GLU A 86 -24.62 -9.68 -29.23
N TYR A 87 -25.62 -8.81 -29.43
CA TYR A 87 -26.98 -9.22 -29.67
C TYR A 87 -27.68 -8.24 -30.61
N LYS A 88 -28.22 -8.74 -31.74
CA LYS A 88 -28.96 -7.95 -32.74
C LYS A 88 -28.25 -6.68 -33.20
N GLY A 89 -26.94 -6.76 -33.38
CA GLY A 89 -26.09 -5.64 -33.82
C GLY A 89 -25.59 -4.73 -32.70
N PHE A 90 -26.11 -4.82 -31.49
CA PHE A 90 -25.54 -4.16 -30.33
C PHE A 90 -24.43 -5.03 -29.73
N GLY A 91 -23.27 -4.42 -29.50
CA GLY A 91 -22.14 -5.09 -28.88
C GLY A 91 -21.57 -4.30 -27.72
N ILE A 92 -21.05 -5.06 -26.74
CA ILE A 92 -20.30 -4.52 -25.59
C ILE A 92 -19.04 -5.33 -25.43
N ASP A 93 -17.89 -4.66 -25.43
CA ASP A 93 -16.60 -5.27 -25.11
C ASP A 93 -16.01 -4.61 -23.87
N MET A 94 -15.57 -5.43 -22.93
CA MET A 94 -14.98 -5.00 -21.68
C MET A 94 -13.61 -5.65 -21.51
N VAL A 95 -12.62 -4.85 -21.12
CA VAL A 95 -11.28 -5.33 -20.79
C VAL A 95 -10.98 -4.97 -19.34
N PHE A 96 -10.76 -6.00 -18.53
CA PHE A 96 -10.35 -5.87 -17.15
C PHE A 96 -8.89 -6.26 -17.01
N ASN A 97 -8.15 -5.52 -16.22
CA ASN A 97 -6.78 -5.86 -15.81
C ASN A 97 -6.69 -5.80 -14.29
N GLY A 98 -5.94 -6.72 -13.73
CA GLY A 98 -5.71 -6.74 -12.30
C GLY A 98 -4.34 -7.27 -11.93
N VAL A 99 -3.94 -6.95 -10.73
CA VAL A 99 -2.77 -7.52 -10.07
C VAL A 99 -3.17 -7.99 -8.68
N SER A 100 -2.50 -9.02 -8.20
CA SER A 100 -2.66 -9.53 -6.85
C SER A 100 -1.31 -9.84 -6.22
N GLY A 101 -1.24 -9.71 -4.91
CA GLY A 101 -0.03 -10.01 -4.17
C GLY A 101 1.05 -8.94 -4.32
N LEU A 102 0.67 -7.68 -4.28
CA LEU A 102 1.56 -6.52 -4.26
C LEU A 102 1.36 -5.74 -2.96
N THR A 103 2.45 -5.28 -2.34
CA THR A 103 2.39 -4.37 -1.20
C THR A 103 2.63 -2.94 -1.67
N LYS A 104 1.78 -2.03 -1.23
CA LYS A 104 1.96 -0.59 -1.44
C LYS A 104 2.49 0.04 -0.16
N GLN A 105 3.63 0.72 -0.27
CA GLN A 105 4.19 1.49 0.83
C GLN A 105 3.62 2.91 0.84
N LEU A 106 3.12 3.34 1.99
CA LEU A 106 2.59 4.69 2.23
C LEU A 106 3.71 5.60 2.73
N ASN A 107 4.52 6.13 1.82
CA ASN A 107 5.72 6.92 2.16
C ASN A 107 5.76 8.30 1.52
N VAL A 108 4.66 8.79 0.97
CA VAL A 108 4.59 10.14 0.40
C VAL A 108 4.57 11.17 1.54
N ALA A 109 5.63 11.97 1.64
CA ALA A 109 5.90 12.86 2.77
C ALA A 109 4.73 13.80 3.11
N ASN A 110 4.09 14.42 2.12
CA ASN A 110 3.01 15.39 2.36
C ASN A 110 1.63 14.75 2.62
N VAL A 111 1.49 13.46 2.32
CA VAL A 111 0.21 12.75 2.41
C VAL A 111 0.19 11.82 3.61
N HIS A 112 1.17 10.92 3.69
CA HIS A 112 1.21 9.87 4.69
C HIS A 112 2.07 10.23 5.91
N GLN A 113 3.04 11.13 5.73
CA GLN A 113 4.00 11.53 6.76
C GLN A 113 3.95 13.06 6.97
N PRO A 114 2.82 13.58 7.46
CA PRO A 114 2.68 15.02 7.67
C PRO A 114 3.66 15.52 8.75
N LEU A 115 4.09 16.76 8.62
CA LEU A 115 4.99 17.46 9.53
C LEU A 115 6.42 16.89 9.61
N ARG A 116 6.75 15.86 8.80
CA ARG A 116 8.10 15.32 8.74
C ARG A 116 9.05 16.29 8.01
N ASN A 117 10.27 16.40 8.51
CA ASN A 117 11.36 17.20 7.88
C ASN A 117 10.98 18.66 7.61
N GLY A 118 10.27 19.31 8.55
CA GLY A 118 9.88 20.71 8.42
C GLY A 118 8.71 20.97 7.47
N ASN A 119 8.10 19.94 6.92
CA ASN A 119 6.89 20.07 6.14
C ASN A 119 5.71 20.46 7.04
N THR A 120 5.06 21.58 6.73
CA THR A 120 3.94 22.13 7.52
C THR A 120 2.57 21.75 6.98
N ASN A 121 2.49 21.08 5.82
CA ASN A 121 1.24 20.70 5.19
C ASN A 121 0.73 19.36 5.71
N ILE A 122 -0.58 19.33 5.97
CA ILE A 122 -1.30 18.11 6.32
C ILE A 122 -2.35 17.87 5.25
N ALA A 123 -2.30 16.72 4.60
CA ALA A 123 -3.27 16.37 3.57
C ALA A 123 -4.68 16.23 4.16
N THR A 124 -5.69 16.66 3.40
CA THR A 124 -7.11 16.55 3.80
C THR A 124 -7.51 15.11 4.10
N TRP A 125 -6.94 14.15 3.36
CA TRP A 125 -7.11 12.72 3.61
C TRP A 125 -6.72 12.32 5.04
N TYR A 126 -5.59 12.81 5.54
CA TYR A 126 -5.13 12.50 6.89
C TYR A 126 -6.08 13.03 7.98
N LEU A 127 -6.76 14.13 7.70
CA LEU A 127 -7.69 14.74 8.65
C LEU A 127 -9.11 14.17 8.59
N LYS A 128 -9.53 13.65 7.42
CA LYS A 128 -10.90 13.18 7.20
C LYS A 128 -11.02 11.65 7.28
N ASP A 129 -10.09 10.95 6.68
CA ASP A 129 -10.20 9.50 6.47
C ASP A 129 -9.40 8.70 7.49
N LYS A 130 -8.54 9.37 8.27
CA LYS A 130 -7.72 8.74 9.31
C LYS A 130 -8.07 9.28 10.70
N ILE A 131 -8.12 8.37 11.65
CA ILE A 131 -8.34 8.70 13.07
C ILE A 131 -6.96 8.81 13.69
N ARG A 132 -6.49 10.05 13.88
CA ARG A 132 -5.21 10.32 14.54
C ARG A 132 -5.28 10.01 16.03
N TRP A 133 -4.17 9.57 16.57
CA TRP A 133 -4.06 9.38 18.00
C TRP A 133 -4.18 10.71 18.76
N THR A 134 -5.08 10.72 19.70
CA THR A 134 -5.25 11.74 20.75
C THR A 134 -5.67 11.01 22.01
N GLU A 135 -5.54 11.64 23.18
CA GLU A 135 -5.94 11.01 24.44
C GLU A 135 -7.41 10.51 24.43
N ALA A 136 -8.30 11.25 23.75
CA ALA A 136 -9.71 10.88 23.62
C ALA A 136 -9.95 9.74 22.59
N MET A 137 -9.03 9.51 21.67
CA MET A 137 -9.19 8.56 20.55
C MET A 137 -8.16 7.41 20.58
N LYS A 138 -7.46 7.23 21.68
CA LYS A 138 -6.34 6.28 21.81
C LYS A 138 -6.71 4.82 21.50
N ASP A 139 -7.97 4.44 21.72
CA ASP A 139 -8.42 3.06 21.52
C ASP A 139 -8.89 2.78 20.08
N VAL A 140 -9.12 3.80 19.27
CA VAL A 140 -9.63 3.69 17.89
C VAL A 140 -8.70 4.32 16.86
N ALA A 141 -7.58 4.90 17.30
CA ALA A 141 -6.62 5.55 16.41
C ALA A 141 -6.00 4.55 15.43
N ASN A 142 -5.89 4.95 14.18
CA ASN A 142 -5.26 4.16 13.13
C ASN A 142 -4.03 4.84 12.50
N VAL A 143 -3.71 6.07 12.93
CA VAL A 143 -2.47 6.77 12.61
C VAL A 143 -1.90 7.41 13.87
N PRO A 144 -0.57 7.56 13.96
CA PRO A 144 0.08 8.10 15.15
C PRO A 144 -0.29 9.56 15.37
N ARG A 145 0.10 10.08 16.54
CA ARG A 145 -0.03 11.50 16.85
C ARG A 145 0.74 12.38 15.86
N LEU A 146 0.25 13.57 15.64
CA LEU A 146 0.98 14.61 14.90
C LEU A 146 2.01 15.30 15.81
N SER A 147 3.18 15.61 15.26
CA SER A 147 4.24 16.31 15.98
C SER A 147 4.98 17.27 15.06
N THR A 148 5.26 18.47 15.54
CA THR A 148 6.16 19.43 14.90
C THR A 148 7.62 19.21 15.27
N LEU A 149 7.87 18.38 16.28
CA LEU A 149 9.22 17.94 16.66
C LEU A 149 9.65 16.76 15.81
N SER A 150 10.96 16.54 15.73
CA SER A 150 11.51 15.36 15.08
C SER A 150 10.87 14.08 15.63
N ASN A 151 10.36 13.24 14.75
CA ASN A 151 9.65 12.03 15.09
C ASN A 151 9.93 10.93 14.05
N GLU A 152 11.20 10.61 13.89
CA GLU A 152 11.64 9.59 12.95
C GLU A 152 11.15 8.18 13.34
N ASN A 153 10.84 7.97 14.62
CA ASN A 153 10.26 6.73 15.09
C ASN A 153 8.96 6.39 14.37
N ASN A 154 8.04 7.35 14.23
CA ASN A 154 6.73 7.10 13.60
C ASN A 154 6.82 6.81 12.10
N TYR A 155 7.91 7.16 11.45
CA TYR A 155 8.04 7.11 9.99
C TYR A 155 9.06 6.05 9.52
N GLN A 156 9.41 5.11 10.38
CA GLN A 156 10.18 3.93 9.97
C GLN A 156 9.36 3.07 9.00
N THR A 157 10.06 2.40 8.09
CA THR A 157 9.43 1.36 7.26
C THR A 157 8.87 0.28 8.17
N SER A 158 7.57 0.13 8.19
CA SER A 158 6.88 -0.75 9.12
C SER A 158 5.51 -1.18 8.60
N THR A 159 4.90 -2.13 9.29
CA THR A 159 3.54 -2.59 9.01
C THR A 159 2.49 -1.47 9.14
N GLN A 160 2.80 -0.39 9.87
CA GLN A 160 1.94 0.81 9.97
C GLN A 160 1.74 1.51 8.62
N TRP A 161 2.74 1.45 7.74
CA TRP A 161 2.79 2.23 6.50
C TRP A 161 2.78 1.36 5.25
N ILE A 162 2.12 0.21 5.32
CA ILE A 162 1.90 -0.65 4.16
C ILE A 162 0.42 -0.99 4.01
N GLU A 163 -0.02 -1.14 2.77
CA GLU A 163 -1.36 -1.58 2.39
C GLU A 163 -1.27 -2.62 1.27
N ASP A 164 -2.35 -3.39 1.10
CA ASP A 164 -2.48 -4.28 -0.05
C ASP A 164 -2.64 -3.42 -1.32
N GLY A 165 -1.74 -3.61 -2.25
CA GLY A 165 -1.74 -2.96 -3.56
C GLY A 165 -2.50 -3.73 -4.64
N SER A 166 -3.19 -4.81 -4.29
CA SER A 166 -3.98 -5.59 -5.23
C SER A 166 -5.16 -4.79 -5.77
N PHE A 167 -5.44 -4.93 -7.05
CA PHE A 167 -6.59 -4.25 -7.66
C PHE A 167 -7.15 -4.99 -8.86
N LEU A 168 -8.41 -4.74 -9.17
CA LEU A 168 -9.08 -5.06 -10.43
C LEU A 168 -9.61 -3.75 -11.03
N LYS A 169 -9.27 -3.48 -12.29
CA LYS A 169 -9.62 -2.25 -13.00
C LYS A 169 -10.29 -2.58 -14.33
N LEU A 170 -11.43 -1.97 -14.60
CA LEU A 170 -11.99 -1.88 -15.95
C LEU A 170 -11.11 -0.92 -16.75
N ARG A 171 -10.37 -1.45 -17.73
CA ARG A 171 -9.43 -0.67 -18.56
C ARG A 171 -10.10 -0.07 -19.78
N ASN A 172 -10.97 -0.85 -20.42
CA ASN A 172 -11.70 -0.44 -21.62
C ASN A 172 -13.13 -0.90 -21.56
N LEU A 173 -14.03 -0.04 -21.98
CA LEU A 173 -15.43 -0.35 -22.23
C LEU A 173 -15.76 0.21 -23.62
N ASN A 174 -16.11 -0.68 -24.54
CA ASN A 174 -16.54 -0.33 -25.88
C ASN A 174 -17.99 -0.78 -26.05
N VAL A 175 -18.86 0.15 -26.43
CA VAL A 175 -20.25 -0.10 -26.76
C VAL A 175 -20.46 0.31 -28.19
N TYR A 176 -20.95 -0.60 -29.03
CA TYR A 176 -21.10 -0.33 -30.45
C TYR A 176 -22.41 -0.90 -31.01
N TYR A 177 -22.79 -0.38 -32.17
CA TYR A 177 -23.90 -0.89 -32.94
C TYR A 177 -23.49 -1.16 -34.38
N LEU A 178 -23.62 -2.39 -34.81
CA LEU A 178 -23.36 -2.83 -36.19
C LEU A 178 -24.66 -2.74 -36.99
N SER A 179 -24.73 -1.75 -37.88
CA SER A 179 -25.83 -1.64 -38.83
C SER A 179 -25.58 -2.57 -40.04
N LEU A 180 -26.52 -3.47 -40.31
CA LEU A 180 -26.46 -4.42 -41.43
C LEU A 180 -26.73 -3.76 -42.79
N ILE A 181 -26.91 -2.46 -42.87
CA ILE A 181 -27.33 -1.76 -44.09
C ILE A 181 -26.23 -1.78 -45.19
N HIS A 182 -24.97 -2.08 -44.84
CA HIS A 182 -23.83 -2.05 -45.78
C HIS A 182 -23.41 -3.42 -46.35
N ILE A 183 -24.16 -4.51 -46.10
CA ILE A 183 -23.77 -5.85 -46.57
C ILE A 183 -24.45 -6.25 -47.87
N SER A 184 -25.28 -5.40 -48.45
CA SER A 184 -26.02 -5.72 -49.69
C SER A 184 -25.73 -4.76 -50.85
N GLU A 185 -24.44 -4.61 -51.24
CA GLU A 185 -24.14 -4.27 -52.62
C GLU A 185 -23.63 -5.50 -53.37
N PRO A 186 -24.45 -6.20 -54.18
CA PRO A 186 -23.91 -7.13 -55.13
C PRO A 186 -23.16 -6.33 -56.18
N THR A 187 -21.85 -6.55 -56.25
CA THR A 187 -21.02 -6.10 -57.36
C THR A 187 -21.59 -6.73 -58.65
N ARG A 188 -22.42 -6.01 -59.38
CA ARG A 188 -22.73 -6.34 -60.76
C ARG A 188 -21.47 -6.05 -61.54
N GLN A 189 -20.70 -7.09 -61.81
CA GLN A 189 -19.76 -7.08 -62.95
C GLN A 189 -20.60 -6.94 -64.21
N ALA A 190 -20.51 -5.80 -64.89
CA ALA A 190 -20.98 -5.67 -66.23
C ALA A 190 -20.04 -6.50 -67.11
N GLU A 191 -20.57 -7.62 -67.66
CA GLU A 191 -19.97 -8.28 -68.79
C GLU A 191 -20.11 -7.33 -69.99
N ILE A 192 -18.97 -6.85 -70.50
CA ILE A 192 -18.86 -6.15 -71.76
C ILE A 192 -18.53 -7.22 -72.77
N SER A 193 -19.49 -7.60 -73.60
CA SER A 193 -19.35 -8.34 -74.88
C SER A 193 -18.87 -7.41 -75.97
#